data_19bed16e2c9e7df12fcd541a51cf59bf
#
_entry.id   19bed16e2c9e7df12fcd541a51cf59bf
#
_cell.length_a   1.000
_cell.length_b   1.000
_cell.length_c   1.000
_cell.angle_alpha   90.00
_cell.angle_beta   90.00
_cell.angle_gamma   90.00
#
_symmetry.space_group_name_H-M   'P 1'
#
loop_
_entity.id
_entity.type
_entity.pdbx_description
1 polymer ?
#
loop_
_entity_poly.entity_id
_entity_poly.type
_entity_poly.pdbx_seq_one_letter_code
_entity_poly.pdbx_strand_id
1 'polypeptide(L)'
;MCIRDRRIAIIGANGAGKTTLLRCIGGAEITGLDPDHGKGKWAENANVGYMPQDPTEDFASDKNLTDWMGQWTKEGDDDQAVRSILGRLLFGGDDVKKSVKVLSGGEKGRMTYGKLMLGRHNVLLMDEPTNHMDMESIESLNIALEKYAGTLIFVSHDREFVSSLATRVLEVKDGEIIDFQGTYEEYLTSQGIE
;
A
#
# COMPACT_ATOMS: atom_id res chain seq x y z
N MET A 1 -14.68 19.23 -1.99
CA MET A 1 -14.76 18.52 -0.71
C MET A 1 -13.47 17.71 -0.61
N CYS A 2 -12.49 18.16 0.18
CA CYS A 2 -11.26 17.40 0.41
C CYS A 2 -11.62 16.21 1.29
N ILE A 3 -11.56 15.02 0.72
CA ILE A 3 -11.84 13.79 1.44
C ILE A 3 -10.50 13.34 2.03
N ARG A 4 -10.19 13.83 3.20
CA ARG A 4 -9.14 13.28 4.05
C ARG A 4 -9.72 12.07 4.78
N ASP A 5 -8.89 11.08 5.05
CA ASP A 5 -9.21 9.92 5.91
C ASP A 5 -10.13 8.85 5.30
N ARG A 6 -10.13 8.67 3.97
CA ARG A 6 -10.83 7.54 3.36
C ARG A 6 -9.93 6.31 3.30
N ARG A 7 -10.49 5.19 3.75
CA ARG A 7 -9.89 3.87 3.66
C ARG A 7 -10.79 2.98 2.82
N ILE A 8 -10.41 2.81 1.56
CA ILE A 8 -11.21 2.12 0.55
C ILE A 8 -10.59 0.76 0.31
N ALA A 9 -11.29 -0.29 0.68
CA ALA A 9 -10.90 -1.66 0.36
C ALA A 9 -11.52 -2.08 -0.97
N ILE A 10 -10.73 -2.65 -1.86
CA ILE A 10 -11.18 -3.30 -3.09
C ILE A 10 -11.16 -4.80 -2.83
N ILE A 11 -12.32 -5.44 -2.86
CA ILE A 11 -12.51 -6.86 -2.60
C ILE A 11 -13.14 -7.58 -3.80
N GLY A 12 -13.16 -8.89 -3.78
CA GLY A 12 -13.77 -9.72 -4.83
C GLY A 12 -12.98 -11.01 -5.04
N ALA A 13 -13.51 -11.91 -5.87
CA ALA A 13 -12.89 -13.19 -6.18
C ALA A 13 -11.50 -13.03 -6.84
N ASN A 14 -10.69 -14.11 -6.80
CA ASN A 14 -9.44 -14.15 -7.54
C ASN A 14 -9.72 -14.02 -9.04
N GLY A 15 -8.94 -13.18 -9.73
CA GLY A 15 -9.14 -12.93 -11.16
C GLY A 15 -10.27 -11.94 -11.49
N ALA A 16 -11.02 -11.41 -10.51
CA ALA A 16 -12.09 -10.45 -10.76
C ALA A 16 -11.64 -9.09 -11.32
N GLY A 17 -10.31 -8.82 -11.32
CA GLY A 17 -9.77 -7.57 -11.86
C GLY A 17 -9.43 -6.50 -10.80
N LYS A 18 -9.33 -6.86 -9.52
CA LYS A 18 -9.03 -5.92 -8.41
C LYS A 18 -7.73 -5.14 -8.63
N THR A 19 -6.64 -5.85 -8.89
CA THR A 19 -5.33 -5.25 -9.23
C THR A 19 -5.42 -4.33 -10.44
N THR A 20 -6.13 -4.76 -11.48
CA THR A 20 -6.34 -3.96 -12.71
C THR A 20 -7.09 -2.66 -12.37
N LEU A 21 -8.17 -2.77 -11.59
CA LEU A 21 -8.93 -1.60 -11.12
C LEU A 21 -8.04 -0.64 -10.33
N LEU A 22 -7.28 -1.16 -9.35
CA LEU A 22 -6.36 -0.34 -8.54
C LEU A 22 -5.34 0.38 -9.40
N ARG A 23 -4.75 -0.32 -10.39
CA ARG A 23 -3.78 0.24 -11.32
C ARG A 23 -4.39 1.29 -12.23
N CYS A 24 -5.61 1.07 -12.76
CA CYS A 24 -6.34 2.06 -13.54
C CYS A 24 -6.67 3.32 -12.73
N ILE A 25 -6.97 3.16 -11.43
CA ILE A 25 -7.17 4.31 -10.52
C ILE A 25 -5.85 5.11 -10.40
N GLY A 26 -4.71 4.45 -10.33
CA GLY A 26 -3.40 5.10 -10.28
C GLY A 26 -3.04 5.83 -11.57
N GLY A 27 -3.41 5.26 -12.72
CA GLY A 27 -3.07 5.77 -14.04
C GLY A 27 -1.65 5.43 -14.50
N ALA A 28 -1.36 5.63 -15.77
CA ALA A 28 -0.10 5.21 -16.40
C ALA A 28 1.15 5.81 -15.74
N GLU A 29 1.08 7.05 -15.27
CA GLU A 29 2.23 7.72 -14.65
C GLU A 29 2.67 7.09 -13.33
N ILE A 30 1.74 6.45 -12.59
CA ILE A 30 2.00 5.90 -11.25
C ILE A 30 2.13 4.38 -11.29
N THR A 31 1.24 3.72 -12.03
CA THR A 31 1.11 2.25 -12.04
C THR A 31 1.43 1.60 -13.38
N GLY A 32 1.69 2.39 -14.41
CA GLY A 32 1.95 1.93 -15.77
C GLY A 32 0.69 1.45 -16.52
N LEU A 33 -0.52 1.74 -16.04
CA LEU A 33 -1.78 1.28 -16.64
C LEU A 33 -2.83 2.38 -16.69
N ASP A 34 -3.34 2.66 -17.88
CA ASP A 34 -4.52 3.50 -18.09
C ASP A 34 -5.76 2.64 -18.36
N PRO A 35 -6.97 3.13 -18.06
CA PRO A 35 -8.20 2.45 -18.45
C PRO A 35 -8.39 2.52 -19.98
N ASP A 36 -8.90 1.44 -20.58
CA ASP A 36 -9.23 1.37 -22.02
C ASP A 36 -10.28 2.41 -22.41
N HIS A 37 -11.19 2.72 -21.48
CA HIS A 37 -12.25 3.71 -21.66
C HIS A 37 -12.35 4.65 -20.45
N GLY A 38 -12.65 5.91 -20.70
CA GLY A 38 -12.72 6.92 -19.66
C GLY A 38 -11.37 7.57 -19.37
N LYS A 39 -11.35 8.48 -18.40
CA LYS A 39 -10.13 9.15 -17.91
C LYS A 39 -10.26 9.40 -16.42
N GLY A 40 -9.26 8.99 -15.67
CA GLY A 40 -9.05 9.41 -14.27
C GLY A 40 -8.13 10.64 -14.23
N LYS A 41 -8.38 11.54 -13.30
CA LYS A 41 -7.46 12.64 -13.01
C LYS A 41 -7.39 12.86 -11.50
N TRP A 42 -6.19 12.81 -10.98
CA TRP A 42 -5.92 13.18 -9.60
C TRP A 42 -6.02 14.69 -9.41
N ALA A 43 -6.37 15.13 -8.22
CA ALA A 43 -6.29 16.54 -7.85
C ALA A 43 -4.84 17.03 -7.92
N GLU A 44 -4.61 18.30 -8.21
CA GLU A 44 -3.26 18.87 -8.38
C GLU A 44 -2.36 18.71 -7.14
N ASN A 45 -2.95 18.65 -5.96
CA ASN A 45 -2.25 18.44 -4.70
C ASN A 45 -2.18 16.96 -4.28
N ALA A 46 -2.61 16.02 -5.13
CA ALA A 46 -2.47 14.60 -4.84
C ALA A 46 -1.03 14.15 -5.08
N ASN A 47 -0.40 13.64 -4.02
CA ASN A 47 0.89 12.98 -4.08
C ASN A 47 0.64 11.49 -3.82
N VAL A 48 0.61 10.71 -4.89
CA VAL A 48 0.18 9.31 -4.87
C VAL A 48 1.40 8.39 -4.77
N GLY A 49 1.41 7.52 -3.77
CA GLY A 49 2.36 6.42 -3.66
C GLY A 49 1.71 5.10 -4.03
N TYR A 50 2.45 4.23 -4.70
CA TYR A 50 1.97 2.90 -5.11
C TYR A 50 2.86 1.80 -4.57
N MET A 51 2.25 0.80 -3.97
CA MET A 51 2.86 -0.45 -3.53
C MET A 51 2.32 -1.58 -4.41
N PRO A 52 3.14 -2.15 -5.32
CA PRO A 52 2.74 -3.26 -6.15
C PRO A 52 2.71 -4.56 -5.33
N GLN A 53 1.96 -5.55 -5.83
CA GLN A 53 1.90 -6.89 -5.24
C GLN A 53 3.27 -7.59 -5.21
N ASP A 54 4.07 -7.42 -6.26
CA ASP A 54 5.45 -7.90 -6.31
C ASP A 54 6.43 -6.72 -6.52
N PRO A 55 7.13 -6.29 -5.46
CA PRO A 55 8.10 -5.22 -5.55
C PRO A 55 9.50 -5.69 -5.97
N THR A 56 9.69 -6.93 -6.40
CA THR A 56 11.01 -7.55 -6.60
C THR A 56 11.93 -6.77 -7.54
N GLU A 57 11.38 -6.13 -8.57
CA GLU A 57 12.15 -5.33 -9.53
C GLU A 57 12.86 -4.13 -8.87
N ASP A 58 12.25 -3.52 -7.85
CA ASP A 58 12.85 -2.40 -7.11
C ASP A 58 14.13 -2.81 -6.34
N PHE A 59 14.30 -4.10 -6.07
CA PHE A 59 15.37 -4.67 -5.25
C PHE A 59 16.49 -5.33 -6.07
N ALA A 60 16.61 -5.03 -7.36
CA ALA A 60 17.62 -5.62 -8.23
C ALA A 60 19.05 -5.04 -8.04
N SER A 61 19.22 -4.01 -7.20
CA SER A 61 20.51 -3.35 -6.97
C SER A 61 21.32 -4.00 -5.84
N ASP A 62 22.64 -3.82 -5.85
CA ASP A 62 23.55 -4.29 -4.77
C ASP A 62 23.65 -3.31 -3.58
N LYS A 63 22.83 -2.27 -3.54
CA LYS A 63 22.83 -1.30 -2.45
C LYS A 63 22.47 -1.96 -1.12
N ASN A 64 23.02 -1.45 -0.01
CA ASN A 64 22.55 -1.81 1.30
C ASN A 64 21.21 -1.11 1.61
N LEU A 65 20.54 -1.49 2.70
CA LEU A 65 19.22 -0.96 3.04
C LEU A 65 19.23 0.56 3.23
N THR A 66 20.26 1.09 3.88
CA THR A 66 20.38 2.54 4.14
C THR A 66 20.52 3.32 2.84
N ASP A 67 21.43 2.88 1.96
CA ASP A 67 21.68 3.55 0.68
C ASP A 67 20.49 3.41 -0.28
N TRP A 68 19.79 2.27 -0.22
CA TRP A 68 18.58 2.07 -1.01
C TRP A 68 17.45 3.00 -0.54
N MET A 69 17.22 3.10 0.76
CA MET A 69 16.21 4.01 1.35
C MET A 69 16.57 5.47 1.11
N GLY A 70 17.85 5.84 1.18
CA GLY A 70 18.33 7.19 0.96
C GLY A 70 17.96 7.79 -0.39
N GLN A 71 17.67 6.94 -1.40
CA GLN A 71 17.22 7.41 -2.72
C GLN A 71 15.84 8.10 -2.68
N TRP A 72 15.05 7.85 -1.65
CA TRP A 72 13.67 8.32 -1.51
C TRP A 72 13.53 9.49 -0.53
N THR A 73 14.64 9.92 0.08
CA THR A 73 14.66 11.09 0.96
C THR A 73 14.36 12.37 0.17
N LYS A 74 13.74 13.32 0.85
CA LYS A 74 13.47 14.65 0.31
C LYS A 74 14.42 15.67 0.88
N GLU A 75 14.48 16.83 0.26
CA GLU A 75 15.26 17.96 0.78
C GLU A 75 14.88 18.26 2.23
N GLY A 76 15.89 18.30 3.10
CA GLY A 76 15.72 18.46 4.55
C GLY A 76 15.61 17.17 5.35
N ASP A 77 15.55 16.00 4.71
CA ASP A 77 15.69 14.72 5.42
C ASP A 77 17.19 14.44 5.65
N ASP A 78 17.51 13.94 6.83
CA ASP A 78 18.85 13.52 7.22
C ASP A 78 18.97 11.98 7.30
N ASP A 79 20.19 11.48 7.48
CA ASP A 79 20.46 10.05 7.68
C ASP A 79 19.69 9.49 8.90
N GLN A 80 19.33 10.34 9.86
CA GLN A 80 18.57 9.93 11.04
C GLN A 80 17.13 9.61 10.68
N ALA A 81 16.53 10.29 9.69
CA ALA A 81 15.19 9.98 9.19
C ALA A 81 15.15 8.57 8.59
N VAL A 82 16.14 8.21 7.75
CA VAL A 82 16.26 6.87 7.17
C VAL A 82 16.41 5.81 8.25
N ARG A 83 17.34 6.02 9.21
CA ARG A 83 17.56 5.08 10.32
C ARG A 83 16.33 4.90 11.20
N SER A 84 15.60 5.99 11.47
CA SER A 84 14.36 5.96 12.25
C SER A 84 13.30 5.10 11.56
N ILE A 85 13.15 5.24 10.24
CA ILE A 85 12.20 4.43 9.47
C ILE A 85 12.63 2.97 9.44
N LEU A 86 13.90 2.67 9.15
CA LEU A 86 14.41 1.30 9.18
C LEU A 86 14.17 0.63 10.54
N GLY A 87 14.41 1.35 11.63
CA GLY A 87 14.12 0.84 12.98
C GLY A 87 12.63 0.54 13.22
N ARG A 88 11.72 1.40 12.73
CA ARG A 88 10.26 1.15 12.78
C ARG A 88 9.82 -0.05 11.96
N LEU A 89 10.57 -0.37 10.90
CA LEU A 89 10.36 -1.51 10.02
C LEU A 89 11.06 -2.78 10.52
N LEU A 90 11.54 -2.78 11.77
CA LEU A 90 12.22 -3.89 12.41
C LEU A 90 13.58 -4.27 11.77
N PHE A 91 14.22 -3.32 11.07
CA PHE A 91 15.60 -3.48 10.61
C PHE A 91 16.54 -2.78 11.58
N GLY A 92 17.42 -3.54 12.24
CA GLY A 92 18.35 -3.00 13.22
C GLY A 92 19.75 -3.61 13.14
N GLY A 93 20.69 -3.00 13.84
CA GLY A 93 22.06 -3.52 13.96
C GLY A 93 22.74 -3.72 12.60
N ASP A 94 23.16 -4.97 12.32
CA ASP A 94 23.85 -5.31 11.07
C ASP A 94 22.90 -5.54 9.87
N ASP A 95 21.59 -5.64 10.09
CA ASP A 95 20.63 -5.82 9.00
C ASP A 95 20.69 -4.68 7.98
N VAL A 96 20.89 -3.45 8.45
CA VAL A 96 20.95 -2.27 7.58
C VAL A 96 22.10 -2.30 6.57
N LYS A 97 23.10 -3.15 6.79
CA LYS A 97 24.27 -3.35 5.91
C LYS A 97 24.05 -4.42 4.85
N LYS A 98 22.98 -5.24 4.98
CA LYS A 98 22.64 -6.28 3.99
C LYS A 98 22.33 -5.63 2.66
N SER A 99 22.65 -6.33 1.56
CA SER A 99 22.18 -5.95 0.23
C SER A 99 20.67 -6.15 0.12
N VAL A 100 19.98 -5.23 -0.54
CA VAL A 100 18.54 -5.36 -0.77
C VAL A 100 18.16 -6.58 -1.62
N LYS A 101 19.10 -7.13 -2.39
CA LYS A 101 18.90 -8.35 -3.20
C LYS A 101 18.61 -9.60 -2.37
N VAL A 102 19.17 -9.68 -1.15
CA VAL A 102 19.05 -10.89 -0.33
C VAL A 102 17.83 -10.86 0.60
N LEU A 103 17.01 -9.84 0.51
CA LEU A 103 15.82 -9.69 1.34
C LEU A 103 14.75 -10.73 0.98
N SER A 104 14.11 -11.27 2.01
CA SER A 104 12.90 -12.08 1.88
C SER A 104 11.73 -11.27 1.33
N GLY A 105 10.66 -11.93 0.89
CA GLY A 105 9.45 -11.25 0.40
C GLY A 105 8.87 -10.28 1.43
N GLY A 106 8.74 -10.69 2.69
CA GLY A 106 8.27 -9.84 3.77
C GLY A 106 9.19 -8.65 4.06
N GLU A 107 10.51 -8.86 4.04
CA GLU A 107 11.47 -7.76 4.19
C GLU A 107 11.37 -6.75 3.04
N LYS A 108 11.20 -7.21 1.80
CA LYS A 108 10.96 -6.33 0.63
C LYS A 108 9.67 -5.54 0.79
N GLY A 109 8.59 -6.17 1.27
CA GLY A 109 7.33 -5.49 1.57
C GLY A 109 7.50 -4.37 2.59
N ARG A 110 8.18 -4.64 3.71
CA ARG A 110 8.50 -3.63 4.72
C ARG A 110 9.34 -2.47 4.15
N MET A 111 10.38 -2.78 3.36
CA MET A 111 11.21 -1.75 2.71
C MET A 111 10.40 -0.90 1.73
N THR A 112 9.51 -1.50 0.93
CA THR A 112 8.61 -0.77 0.03
C THR A 112 7.69 0.18 0.81
N TYR A 113 7.17 -0.27 1.95
CA TYR A 113 6.40 0.60 2.82
C TYR A 113 7.24 1.76 3.37
N GLY A 114 8.49 1.52 3.78
CA GLY A 114 9.42 2.57 4.19
C GLY A 114 9.68 3.61 3.11
N LYS A 115 9.84 3.17 1.85
CA LYS A 115 9.93 4.05 0.66
C LYS A 115 8.70 4.97 0.58
N LEU A 116 7.49 4.44 0.79
CA LEU A 116 6.26 5.22 0.79
C LEU A 116 6.19 6.22 1.96
N MET A 117 6.70 5.86 3.13
CA MET A 117 6.78 6.76 4.28
C MET A 117 7.68 7.97 3.98
N LEU A 118 8.86 7.76 3.38
CA LEU A 118 9.78 8.82 2.96
C LEU A 118 9.17 9.70 1.87
N GLY A 119 8.38 9.13 0.98
CA GLY A 119 7.69 9.85 -0.10
C GLY A 119 6.68 10.88 0.40
N ARG A 120 6.25 10.83 1.67
CA ARG A 120 5.26 11.74 2.28
C ARG A 120 4.02 11.87 1.42
N HIS A 121 3.54 10.75 0.90
CA HIS A 121 2.35 10.69 0.07
C HIS A 121 1.09 11.04 0.87
N ASN A 122 0.11 11.68 0.24
CA ASN A 122 -1.21 11.92 0.83
C ASN A 122 -2.29 10.98 0.28
N VAL A 123 -1.92 10.15 -0.70
CA VAL A 123 -2.72 9.02 -1.20
C VAL A 123 -1.80 7.81 -1.30
N LEU A 124 -2.24 6.67 -0.79
CA LEU A 124 -1.55 5.38 -0.94
C LEU A 124 -2.46 4.40 -1.70
N LEU A 125 -1.88 3.80 -2.73
CA LEU A 125 -2.45 2.67 -3.46
C LEU A 125 -1.63 1.43 -3.09
N MET A 126 -2.26 0.39 -2.54
CA MET A 126 -1.56 -0.80 -2.07
C MET A 126 -2.22 -2.07 -2.62
N ASP A 127 -1.44 -2.88 -3.30
CA ASP A 127 -1.90 -4.15 -3.89
C ASP A 127 -1.38 -5.31 -3.07
N GLU A 128 -2.28 -5.98 -2.32
CA GLU A 128 -2.00 -7.11 -1.42
C GLU A 128 -0.82 -6.84 -0.47
N PRO A 129 -0.87 -5.75 0.34
CA PRO A 129 0.29 -5.30 1.12
C PRO A 129 0.74 -6.28 2.21
N THR A 130 -0.12 -7.21 2.62
CA THR A 130 0.18 -8.23 3.64
C THR A 130 0.82 -9.49 3.08
N ASN A 131 0.89 -9.63 1.75
CA ASN A 131 1.46 -10.82 1.11
C ASN A 131 2.93 -11.04 1.52
N HIS A 132 3.23 -12.28 1.88
CA HIS A 132 4.58 -12.71 2.29
C HIS A 132 5.12 -12.05 3.57
N MET A 133 4.29 -11.31 4.32
CA MET A 133 4.65 -10.75 5.62
C MET A 133 4.36 -11.74 6.75
N ASP A 134 5.20 -11.71 7.79
CA ASP A 134 4.90 -12.36 9.06
C ASP A 134 3.86 -11.56 9.87
N MET A 135 3.27 -12.19 10.88
CA MET A 135 2.22 -11.59 11.72
C MET A 135 2.65 -10.27 12.38
N GLU A 136 3.90 -10.20 12.88
CA GLU A 136 4.44 -8.99 13.52
C GLU A 136 4.55 -7.83 12.54
N SER A 137 4.96 -8.12 11.31
CA SER A 137 5.04 -7.13 10.23
C SER A 137 3.67 -6.64 9.79
N ILE A 138 2.67 -7.53 9.71
CA ILE A 138 1.28 -7.17 9.37
C ILE A 138 0.70 -6.26 10.45
N GLU A 139 0.89 -6.60 11.73
CA GLU A 139 0.41 -5.79 12.85
C GLU A 139 1.07 -4.39 12.85
N SER A 140 2.38 -4.33 12.64
CA SER A 140 3.11 -3.06 12.55
C SER A 140 2.64 -2.20 11.37
N LEU A 141 2.38 -2.80 10.21
CA LEU A 141 1.82 -2.13 9.04
C LEU A 141 0.41 -1.60 9.34
N ASN A 142 -0.42 -2.41 9.96
CA ASN A 142 -1.80 -2.05 10.31
C ASN A 142 -1.84 -0.83 11.24
N ILE A 143 -1.08 -0.85 12.34
CA ILE A 143 -0.96 0.28 13.28
C ILE A 143 -0.49 1.56 12.59
N ALA A 144 0.44 1.44 11.65
CA ALA A 144 0.94 2.59 10.91
C ALA A 144 -0.11 3.15 9.93
N LEU A 145 -0.87 2.29 9.26
CA LEU A 145 -1.94 2.69 8.35
C LEU A 145 -3.16 3.24 9.07
N GLU A 146 -3.49 2.76 10.27
CA GLU A 146 -4.52 3.35 11.12
C GLU A 146 -4.23 4.83 11.44
N LYS A 147 -2.96 5.16 11.68
CA LYS A 147 -2.51 6.52 12.00
C LYS A 147 -2.23 7.38 10.77
N TYR A 148 -2.30 6.79 9.59
CA TYR A 148 -2.05 7.52 8.35
C TYR A 148 -3.17 8.51 8.06
N ALA A 149 -2.83 9.80 7.94
CA ALA A 149 -3.81 10.89 7.78
C ALA A 149 -4.24 11.15 6.32
N GLY A 150 -3.82 10.30 5.37
CA GLY A 150 -4.14 10.41 3.95
C GLY A 150 -5.26 9.47 3.49
N THR A 151 -5.50 9.45 2.21
CA THR A 151 -6.40 8.48 1.57
C THR A 151 -5.65 7.18 1.30
N LEU A 152 -6.24 6.06 1.70
CA LEU A 152 -5.75 4.72 1.44
C LEU A 152 -6.73 3.99 0.52
N ILE A 153 -6.26 3.43 -0.57
CA ILE A 153 -7.01 2.54 -1.47
C ILE A 153 -6.19 1.25 -1.57
N PHE A 154 -6.76 0.14 -1.19
CA PHE A 154 -6.00 -1.10 -1.12
C PHE A 154 -6.80 -2.32 -1.56
N VAL A 155 -6.10 -3.28 -2.13
CA VAL A 155 -6.60 -4.64 -2.40
C VAL A 155 -6.04 -5.53 -1.30
N SER A 156 -6.87 -6.33 -0.65
CA SER A 156 -6.42 -7.39 0.25
C SER A 156 -7.42 -8.53 0.31
N HIS A 157 -6.88 -9.75 0.51
CA HIS A 157 -7.63 -10.94 0.83
C HIS A 157 -7.66 -11.24 2.33
N ASP A 158 -6.87 -10.52 3.10
CA ASP A 158 -6.82 -10.63 4.56
C ASP A 158 -8.01 -9.91 5.18
N ARG A 159 -8.95 -10.70 5.72
CA ARG A 159 -10.20 -10.17 6.30
C ARG A 159 -9.95 -9.32 7.52
N GLU A 160 -8.99 -9.69 8.38
CA GLU A 160 -8.67 -8.94 9.59
C GLU A 160 -8.07 -7.58 9.22
N PHE A 161 -7.17 -7.56 8.24
CA PHE A 161 -6.60 -6.33 7.72
C PHE A 161 -7.64 -5.41 7.06
N VAL A 162 -8.59 -5.98 6.30
CA VAL A 162 -9.69 -5.19 5.71
C VAL A 162 -10.60 -4.64 6.80
N SER A 163 -11.02 -5.47 7.79
CA SER A 163 -11.92 -5.07 8.88
C SER A 163 -11.33 -3.95 9.73
N SER A 164 -10.03 -3.99 10.00
CA SER A 164 -9.38 -2.98 10.84
C SER A 164 -9.26 -1.61 10.19
N LEU A 165 -9.22 -1.54 8.85
CA LEU A 165 -8.92 -0.31 8.13
C LEU A 165 -10.10 0.25 7.33
N ALA A 166 -10.90 -0.61 6.69
CA ALA A 166 -11.86 -0.18 5.68
C ALA A 166 -13.02 0.64 6.27
N THR A 167 -13.26 1.80 5.67
CA THR A 167 -14.44 2.65 5.90
C THR A 167 -15.35 2.72 4.67
N ARG A 168 -14.94 2.09 3.60
CA ARG A 168 -15.67 1.94 2.33
C ARG A 168 -15.19 0.69 1.62
N VAL A 169 -16.10 -0.06 1.04
CA VAL A 169 -15.82 -1.30 0.32
C VAL A 169 -16.24 -1.17 -1.14
N LEU A 170 -15.34 -1.49 -2.04
CA LEU A 170 -15.62 -1.65 -3.46
C LEU A 170 -15.51 -3.15 -3.79
N GLU A 171 -16.63 -3.81 -3.97
CA GLU A 171 -16.63 -5.20 -4.43
C GLU A 171 -16.60 -5.28 -5.95
N VAL A 172 -15.60 -5.98 -6.50
CA VAL A 172 -15.52 -6.29 -7.93
C VAL A 172 -16.13 -7.66 -8.14
N LYS A 173 -17.30 -7.69 -8.80
CA LYS A 173 -18.07 -8.90 -9.02
C LYS A 173 -18.74 -8.88 -10.40
N ASP A 174 -18.59 -9.97 -11.15
CA ASP A 174 -19.23 -10.17 -12.47
C ASP A 174 -19.03 -9.02 -13.48
N GLY A 175 -17.86 -8.32 -13.40
CA GLY A 175 -17.54 -7.19 -14.25
C GLY A 175 -18.15 -5.86 -13.79
N GLU A 176 -18.83 -5.84 -12.65
CA GLU A 176 -19.41 -4.66 -12.03
C GLU A 176 -18.66 -4.27 -10.74
N ILE A 177 -18.84 -3.03 -10.32
CA ILE A 177 -18.31 -2.51 -9.06
C ILE A 177 -19.50 -2.17 -8.16
N ILE A 178 -19.61 -2.89 -7.05
CA ILE A 178 -20.57 -2.60 -5.99
C ILE A 178 -19.90 -1.70 -4.97
N ASP A 179 -20.43 -0.50 -4.78
CA ASP A 179 -19.90 0.52 -3.88
C ASP A 179 -20.71 0.57 -2.58
N PHE A 180 -20.10 0.14 -1.49
CA PHE A 180 -20.70 0.14 -0.17
C PHE A 180 -19.97 1.15 0.73
N GLN A 181 -20.73 2.11 1.27
CA GLN A 181 -20.22 3.11 2.21
C GLN A 181 -20.46 2.65 3.65
N GLY A 182 -19.43 2.11 4.26
CA GLY A 182 -19.46 1.54 5.60
C GLY A 182 -18.23 0.69 5.86
N THR A 183 -18.15 0.11 7.06
CA THR A 183 -17.11 -0.83 7.44
C THR A 183 -17.25 -2.17 6.71
N TYR A 184 -16.22 -2.99 6.78
CA TYR A 184 -16.27 -4.32 6.18
C TYR A 184 -17.30 -5.23 6.88
N GLU A 185 -17.48 -5.11 8.19
CA GLU A 185 -18.48 -5.86 8.96
C GLU A 185 -19.90 -5.47 8.57
N GLU A 186 -20.16 -4.16 8.40
CA GLU A 186 -21.47 -3.68 7.92
C GLU A 186 -21.74 -4.20 6.49
N TYR A 187 -20.72 -4.24 5.64
CA TYR A 187 -20.81 -4.83 4.31
C TYR A 187 -21.18 -6.32 4.39
N LEU A 188 -20.48 -7.15 5.20
CA LEU A 188 -20.77 -8.56 5.37
C LEU A 188 -22.20 -8.80 5.86
N THR A 189 -22.64 -8.03 6.86
CA THR A 189 -24.02 -8.07 7.38
C THR A 189 -25.04 -7.76 6.26
N SER A 190 -24.76 -6.77 5.41
CA SER A 190 -25.63 -6.42 4.29
C SER A 190 -25.76 -7.54 3.25
N GLN A 191 -24.74 -8.41 3.16
CA GLN A 191 -24.73 -9.59 2.26
C GLN A 191 -25.31 -10.84 2.93
N GLY A 192 -25.74 -10.77 4.21
CA GLY A 192 -26.24 -11.92 4.97
C GLY A 192 -25.15 -12.91 5.38
N ILE A 193 -23.91 -12.45 5.47
CA ILE A 193 -22.74 -13.22 5.90
C ILE A 193 -22.48 -12.84 7.35
N GLU A 194 -22.64 -13.78 8.29
CA GLU A 194 -22.30 -13.63 9.72
C GLU A 194 -20.82 -13.99 9.98
#